data_b3f3f0916f5f2d863c613d67ff27db64
#
_entry.id   b3f3f0916f5f2d863c613d67ff27db64
#
_cell.length_a   1.000
_cell.length_b   1.000
_cell.length_c   1.000
_cell.angle_alpha   90.00
_cell.angle_beta   90.00
_cell.angle_gamma   90.00
#
_symmetry.space_group_name_H-M   'P 1'
#
loop_
_entity.id
_entity.type
_entity.pdbx_description
1 polymer ?
#
loop_
_entity_poly.entity_id
_entity_poly.type
_entity_poly.pdbx_seq_one_letter_code
_entity_poly.pdbx_strand_id
1 'polypeptide(L)'
;MSSDLGNMDYSARSTRRANVLVLCLALLALPACSNKGNEIPTDKASGAGSTPPLPPSISASHTYRCNDNSLVFIDFMSDGTTLDLRESKAAAPARMTAPAPGQPFAGDEATATVNNKTVVLEQYKAPSRTCRRD
;
A
#
# COMPACT_ATOMS: atom_id res chain seq x y z
N MET A 1 10.76 -33.44 41.72
CA MET A 1 12.03 -33.38 40.95
C MET A 1 11.75 -32.41 39.84
N SER A 2 11.97 -31.15 40.13
CA SER A 2 12.95 -30.15 39.65
C SER A 2 12.61 -29.79 38.21
N SER A 3 11.83 -28.72 37.93
CA SER A 3 12.19 -27.29 37.91
C SER A 3 13.41 -27.00 37.03
N ASP A 4 13.19 -26.42 35.86
CA ASP A 4 14.13 -25.44 35.35
C ASP A 4 13.38 -24.38 34.52
N LEU A 5 13.23 -23.25 35.13
CA LEU A 5 12.80 -21.99 34.55
C LEU A 5 13.99 -21.37 33.81
N GLY A 6 14.03 -21.50 32.52
CA GLY A 6 14.95 -20.77 31.67
C GLY A 6 14.56 -19.31 31.55
N ASN A 7 15.09 -18.48 32.43
CA ASN A 7 15.06 -17.02 32.38
C ASN A 7 15.88 -16.54 31.18
N MET A 8 15.22 -16.07 30.13
CA MET A 8 15.87 -15.36 29.03
C MET A 8 15.92 -13.87 29.38
N ASP A 9 17.08 -13.46 29.91
CA ASP A 9 17.48 -12.08 30.07
C ASP A 9 17.42 -11.34 28.74
N TYR A 10 16.41 -10.47 28.62
CA TYR A 10 16.35 -9.52 27.52
C TYR A 10 17.28 -8.34 27.84
N SER A 11 18.56 -8.51 27.48
CA SER A 11 19.58 -7.45 27.63
C SER A 11 19.27 -6.28 26.70
N ALA A 12 18.68 -5.25 27.27
CA ALA A 12 18.49 -3.95 26.65
C ALA A 12 19.86 -3.30 26.35
N ARG A 13 20.32 -3.39 25.12
CA ARG A 13 21.44 -2.58 24.65
C ARG A 13 20.99 -1.16 24.36
N SER A 14 21.07 -0.36 25.39
CA SER A 14 21.06 1.10 25.31
C SER A 14 22.28 1.59 24.54
N THR A 15 22.12 1.90 23.27
CA THR A 15 23.17 2.58 22.51
C THR A 15 23.08 4.08 22.75
N ARG A 16 23.99 4.57 23.56
CA ARG A 16 24.25 6.00 23.79
C ARG A 16 24.62 6.63 22.44
N ARG A 17 23.77 7.48 21.93
CA ARG A 17 24.12 8.35 20.82
C ARG A 17 24.76 9.59 21.37
N ALA A 18 26.07 9.67 21.18
CA ALA A 18 26.87 10.84 21.46
C ALA A 18 26.40 12.03 20.61
N ASN A 19 26.16 13.14 21.27
CA ASN A 19 25.98 14.46 20.68
C ASN A 19 27.23 14.85 19.89
N VAL A 20 27.07 14.99 18.58
CA VAL A 20 28.00 15.78 17.78
C VAL A 20 27.26 17.02 17.33
N LEU A 21 27.50 18.06 18.07
CA LEU A 21 27.10 19.43 17.81
C LEU A 21 28.08 19.97 16.78
N VAL A 22 27.78 19.92 15.51
CA VAL A 22 28.52 20.62 14.47
C VAL A 22 27.73 21.83 14.03
N LEU A 23 28.21 22.93 14.53
CA LEU A 23 27.86 24.30 14.19
C LEU A 23 28.38 24.58 12.77
N CYS A 24 27.52 24.60 11.76
CA CYS A 24 27.85 25.16 10.45
C CYS A 24 26.92 26.33 10.13
N LEU A 25 27.44 27.51 10.46
CA LEU A 25 26.98 28.81 9.98
C LEU A 25 27.45 28.96 8.54
N ALA A 26 26.59 28.96 7.56
CA ALA A 26 26.91 29.36 6.19
C ALA A 26 25.69 29.95 5.48
N LEU A 27 25.68 31.25 5.47
CA LEU A 27 25.29 32.23 4.42
C LEU A 27 24.19 31.82 3.41
N LEU A 28 23.09 32.57 3.58
CA LEU A 28 22.03 32.82 2.62
C LEU A 28 22.57 33.42 1.31
N ALA A 29 22.38 32.71 0.22
CA ALA A 29 22.35 33.28 -1.10
C ALA A 29 21.06 32.80 -1.79
N LEU A 30 20.05 33.65 -1.79
CA LEU A 30 18.82 33.49 -2.58
C LEU A 30 19.13 33.93 -4.02
N PRO A 31 18.99 33.09 -5.04
CA PRO A 31 18.81 33.56 -6.40
C PRO A 31 17.34 33.91 -6.60
N ALA A 32 17.04 35.18 -6.75
CA ALA A 32 15.79 35.66 -7.29
C ALA A 32 15.67 35.19 -8.74
N CYS A 33 14.84 34.21 -9.01
CA CYS A 33 14.40 33.90 -10.38
C CYS A 33 13.41 34.96 -10.82
N SER A 34 13.93 35.93 -11.57
CA SER A 34 13.17 36.91 -12.33
C SER A 34 12.40 36.20 -13.42
N ASN A 35 11.10 36.17 -13.30
CA ASN A 35 10.20 35.61 -14.31
C ASN A 35 10.08 36.65 -15.45
N LYS A 36 10.94 36.49 -16.44
CA LYS A 36 10.86 37.28 -17.67
C LYS A 36 9.93 36.54 -18.61
N GLY A 37 8.76 37.14 -18.85
CA GLY A 37 7.80 36.66 -19.81
C GLY A 37 8.47 36.41 -21.18
N ASN A 38 8.24 35.23 -21.69
CA ASN A 38 8.57 34.92 -23.07
C ASN A 38 7.27 34.56 -23.78
N GLU A 39 7.04 35.33 -24.82
CA GLU A 39 5.93 35.26 -25.75
C GLU A 39 5.80 33.86 -26.33
N ILE A 40 4.56 33.43 -26.51
CA ILE A 40 4.15 32.19 -27.13
C ILE A 40 4.49 32.22 -28.61
N PRO A 41 5.36 31.37 -29.13
CA PRO A 41 5.32 31.03 -30.55
C PRO A 41 4.17 30.07 -30.79
N THR A 42 3.17 30.53 -31.49
CA THR A 42 2.11 29.70 -32.05
C THR A 42 2.73 28.79 -33.14
N ASP A 43 3.26 27.66 -32.74
CA ASP A 43 3.57 26.58 -33.66
C ASP A 43 2.63 25.41 -33.42
N LYS A 44 1.80 25.24 -34.43
CA LYS A 44 0.82 24.21 -34.66
C LYS A 44 1.57 22.87 -34.79
N ALA A 45 1.77 22.19 -33.68
CA ALA A 45 2.20 20.82 -33.66
C ALA A 45 1.09 19.95 -33.11
N SER A 46 0.36 19.31 -34.02
CA SER A 46 -0.47 18.16 -33.74
C SER A 46 0.41 17.03 -33.22
N GLY A 47 0.69 17.06 -31.92
CA GLY A 47 1.21 15.96 -31.15
C GLY A 47 0.09 15.47 -30.27
N ALA A 48 -0.49 14.31 -30.58
CA ALA A 48 -1.30 13.56 -29.64
C ALA A 48 -0.43 13.26 -28.42
N GLY A 49 -0.40 14.19 -27.47
CA GLY A 49 0.21 14.01 -26.17
C GLY A 49 -0.54 12.89 -25.46
N SER A 50 0.04 11.71 -25.40
CA SER A 50 -0.41 10.66 -24.50
C SER A 50 -0.26 11.21 -23.09
N THR A 51 -1.32 11.80 -22.55
CA THR A 51 -1.44 12.04 -21.11
C THR A 51 -1.21 10.69 -20.43
N PRO A 52 -0.27 10.56 -19.49
CA PRO A 52 -0.12 9.32 -18.75
C PRO A 52 -1.48 8.92 -18.20
N PRO A 53 -1.90 7.66 -18.31
CA PRO A 53 -3.18 7.22 -17.75
C PRO A 53 -3.19 7.54 -16.26
N LEU A 54 -4.25 8.19 -15.80
CA LEU A 54 -4.45 8.47 -14.38
C LEU A 54 -4.52 7.12 -13.63
N PRO A 55 -3.94 7.03 -12.42
CA PRO A 55 -4.04 5.83 -11.62
C PRO A 55 -5.52 5.51 -11.36
N PRO A 56 -5.89 4.22 -11.33
CA PRO A 56 -7.28 3.82 -11.11
C PRO A 56 -7.78 4.33 -9.75
N SER A 57 -8.99 4.85 -9.73
CA SER A 57 -9.66 5.31 -8.51
C SER A 57 -10.38 4.15 -7.80
N ILE A 58 -10.69 4.32 -6.51
CA ILE A 58 -11.50 3.35 -5.76
C ILE A 58 -12.94 3.42 -6.30
N SER A 59 -13.47 2.28 -6.77
CA SER A 59 -14.84 2.15 -7.25
C SER A 59 -15.79 1.65 -6.15
N ALA A 60 -15.30 0.79 -5.24
CA ALA A 60 -16.07 0.26 -4.11
C ALA A 60 -15.16 -0.14 -2.96
N SER A 61 -15.65 0.04 -1.72
CA SER A 61 -14.98 -0.39 -0.50
C SER A 61 -15.91 -1.28 0.30
N HIS A 62 -15.44 -2.47 0.68
CA HIS A 62 -16.22 -3.43 1.42
C HIS A 62 -15.46 -4.01 2.61
N THR A 63 -16.21 -4.28 3.69
CA THR A 63 -15.71 -5.03 4.84
C THR A 63 -16.25 -6.44 4.79
N TYR A 64 -15.40 -7.42 4.96
CA TYR A 64 -15.75 -8.83 4.99
C TYR A 64 -15.41 -9.42 6.37
N ARG A 65 -16.27 -10.30 6.86
CA ARG A 65 -16.01 -11.12 8.06
C ARG A 65 -15.64 -12.53 7.61
N CYS A 66 -14.49 -13.00 8.08
CA CYS A 66 -13.97 -14.33 7.76
C CYS A 66 -14.49 -15.41 8.73
N ASN A 67 -14.32 -16.66 8.34
CA ASN A 67 -14.73 -17.82 9.14
C ASN A 67 -13.98 -17.95 10.47
N ASP A 68 -12.82 -17.31 10.60
CA ASP A 68 -12.03 -17.19 11.85
C ASP A 68 -12.40 -15.96 12.69
N ASN A 69 -13.52 -15.28 12.38
CA ASN A 69 -13.98 -14.03 12.96
C ASN A 69 -13.10 -12.79 12.71
N SER A 70 -12.04 -12.89 11.94
CA SER A 70 -11.27 -11.73 11.51
C SER A 70 -12.08 -10.86 10.54
N LEU A 71 -11.68 -9.59 10.43
CA LEU A 71 -12.23 -8.67 9.44
C LEU A 71 -11.15 -8.35 8.41
N VAL A 72 -11.55 -8.29 7.16
CA VAL A 72 -10.73 -7.77 6.08
C VAL A 72 -11.44 -6.65 5.34
N PHE A 73 -10.68 -5.67 4.89
CA PHE A 73 -11.14 -4.49 4.17
C PHE A 73 -10.60 -4.55 2.77
N ILE A 74 -11.48 -4.46 1.78
CA ILE A 74 -11.10 -4.56 0.37
C ILE A 74 -11.63 -3.34 -0.36
N ASP A 75 -10.71 -2.61 -1.00
CA ASP A 75 -11.01 -1.51 -1.91
C ASP A 75 -10.82 -2.01 -3.34
N PHE A 76 -11.88 -2.01 -4.12
CA PHE A 76 -11.87 -2.38 -5.53
C PHE A 76 -11.59 -1.14 -6.39
N MET A 77 -10.70 -1.26 -7.34
CA MET A 77 -10.36 -0.16 -8.24
C MET A 77 -11.27 -0.12 -9.47
N SER A 78 -11.33 1.04 -10.10
CA SER A 78 -12.20 1.30 -11.26
C SER A 78 -11.77 0.55 -12.54
N ASP A 79 -10.56 0.00 -12.57
CA ASP A 79 -10.06 -0.83 -13.67
C ASP A 79 -10.64 -2.25 -13.68
N GLY A 80 -11.29 -2.67 -12.57
CA GLY A 80 -11.87 -4.01 -12.42
C GLY A 80 -10.84 -5.14 -12.28
N THR A 81 -9.56 -4.82 -12.30
CA THR A 81 -8.45 -5.79 -12.24
C THR A 81 -7.50 -5.55 -11.08
N THR A 82 -7.71 -4.49 -10.30
CA THR A 82 -6.90 -4.18 -9.13
C THR A 82 -7.77 -4.10 -7.89
N LEU A 83 -7.26 -4.59 -6.78
CA LEU A 83 -7.81 -4.37 -5.45
C LEU A 83 -6.70 -4.11 -4.43
N ASP A 84 -7.04 -3.38 -3.37
CA ASP A 84 -6.21 -3.19 -2.18
C ASP A 84 -6.86 -3.91 -0.99
N LEU A 85 -6.14 -4.85 -0.39
CA LEU A 85 -6.58 -5.62 0.77
C LEU A 85 -5.87 -5.15 2.04
N ARG A 86 -6.63 -4.97 3.12
CA ARG A 86 -6.11 -4.64 4.45
C ARG A 86 -6.71 -5.57 5.51
N GLU A 87 -5.89 -6.07 6.39
CA GLU A 87 -6.33 -6.90 7.53
C GLU A 87 -6.80 -6.07 8.73
N SER A 88 -6.55 -4.77 8.73
CA SER A 88 -7.12 -3.79 9.66
C SER A 88 -7.22 -2.43 8.98
N LYS A 89 -8.01 -1.51 9.56
CA LYS A 89 -8.16 -0.15 9.02
C LYS A 89 -6.84 0.63 9.00
N ALA A 90 -5.94 0.31 9.93
CA ALA A 90 -4.65 0.99 10.07
C ALA A 90 -3.50 0.27 9.33
N ALA A 91 -3.74 -0.94 8.80
CA ALA A 91 -2.73 -1.67 8.07
C ALA A 91 -2.46 -1.03 6.70
N ALA A 92 -1.20 -1.14 6.25
CA ALA A 92 -0.86 -0.79 4.89
C ALA A 92 -1.63 -1.69 3.90
N PRO A 93 -2.11 -1.14 2.77
CA PRO A 93 -2.80 -1.93 1.77
C PRO A 93 -1.84 -2.90 1.06
N ALA A 94 -2.23 -4.15 0.94
CA ALA A 94 -1.61 -5.12 0.05
C ALA A 94 -2.31 -5.05 -1.31
N ARG A 95 -1.60 -4.57 -2.32
CA ARG A 95 -2.14 -4.47 -3.68
C ARG A 95 -2.12 -5.82 -4.35
N MET A 96 -3.24 -6.18 -4.99
CA MET A 96 -3.41 -7.42 -5.72
C MET A 96 -3.97 -7.12 -7.10
N THR A 97 -3.56 -7.90 -8.10
CA THR A 97 -3.99 -7.72 -9.49
C THR A 97 -4.52 -9.01 -10.08
N ALA A 98 -5.51 -8.88 -10.95
CA ALA A 98 -6.05 -9.99 -11.74
C ALA A 98 -5.66 -9.83 -13.22
N PRO A 99 -5.45 -10.91 -13.96
CA PRO A 99 -5.14 -10.83 -15.39
C PRO A 99 -6.31 -10.34 -16.25
N ALA A 100 -7.53 -10.48 -15.75
CA ALA A 100 -8.75 -9.97 -16.38
C ALA A 100 -9.86 -9.81 -15.32
N PRO A 101 -10.90 -8.99 -15.58
CA PRO A 101 -12.05 -8.87 -14.69
C PRO A 101 -12.71 -10.23 -14.41
N GLY A 102 -13.01 -10.50 -13.12
CA GLY A 102 -13.61 -11.75 -12.67
C GLY A 102 -12.64 -12.92 -12.47
N GLN A 103 -11.37 -12.75 -12.76
CA GLN A 103 -10.33 -13.71 -12.42
C GLN A 103 -9.82 -13.50 -10.98
N PRO A 104 -9.17 -14.52 -10.36
CA PRO A 104 -8.56 -14.37 -9.06
C PRO A 104 -7.49 -13.26 -9.07
N PHE A 105 -7.46 -12.49 -8.00
CA PHE A 105 -6.45 -11.46 -7.76
C PHE A 105 -5.24 -12.08 -7.08
N ALA A 106 -4.06 -11.83 -7.56
CA ALA A 106 -2.80 -12.28 -7.01
C ALA A 106 -1.98 -11.09 -6.47
N GLY A 107 -1.43 -11.26 -5.29
CA GLY A 107 -0.44 -10.38 -4.66
C GLY A 107 0.82 -11.18 -4.31
N ASP A 108 1.78 -10.53 -3.64
CA ASP A 108 3.07 -11.15 -3.32
C ASP A 108 2.94 -12.37 -2.39
N GLU A 109 2.02 -12.34 -1.43
CA GLU A 109 1.88 -13.36 -0.41
C GLU A 109 0.48 -13.99 -0.33
N ALA A 110 -0.46 -13.56 -1.19
CA ALA A 110 -1.84 -14.00 -1.13
C ALA A 110 -2.52 -14.01 -2.50
N THR A 111 -3.56 -14.83 -2.59
CA THR A 111 -4.52 -14.82 -3.70
C THR A 111 -5.92 -14.56 -3.14
N ALA A 112 -6.71 -13.74 -3.83
CA ALA A 112 -8.09 -13.45 -3.46
C ALA A 112 -9.04 -13.84 -4.61
N THR A 113 -9.93 -14.78 -4.37
CA THR A 113 -11.01 -15.13 -5.30
C THR A 113 -12.31 -14.49 -4.84
N VAL A 114 -12.82 -13.56 -5.64
CA VAL A 114 -14.03 -12.78 -5.31
C VAL A 114 -15.24 -13.35 -6.04
N ASN A 115 -16.25 -13.72 -5.27
CA ASN A 115 -17.54 -14.20 -5.78
C ASN A 115 -18.68 -13.41 -5.13
N ASN A 116 -19.14 -12.36 -5.78
CA ASN A 116 -20.22 -11.49 -5.30
C ASN A 116 -20.00 -11.01 -3.84
N LYS A 117 -20.67 -11.65 -2.87
CA LYS A 117 -20.57 -11.29 -1.43
C LYS A 117 -19.52 -12.11 -0.67
N THR A 118 -18.83 -13.01 -1.33
CA THR A 118 -17.86 -13.91 -0.69
C THR A 118 -16.48 -13.71 -1.30
N VAL A 119 -15.46 -13.76 -0.47
CA VAL A 119 -14.05 -13.74 -0.87
C VAL A 119 -13.36 -14.93 -0.22
N VAL A 120 -12.63 -15.70 -1.01
CA VAL A 120 -11.72 -16.73 -0.53
C VAL A 120 -10.30 -16.16 -0.59
N LEU A 121 -9.64 -16.13 0.56
CA LEU A 121 -8.26 -15.66 0.70
C LEU A 121 -7.35 -16.87 0.93
N GLU A 122 -6.39 -17.05 0.05
CA GLU A 122 -5.33 -18.05 0.17
C GLU A 122 -4.01 -17.32 0.41
N GLN A 123 -3.39 -17.57 1.57
CA GLN A 123 -2.11 -16.94 1.95
C GLN A 123 -1.00 -17.97 1.97
N TYR A 124 0.18 -17.55 1.59
CA TYR A 124 1.37 -18.40 1.65
C TYR A 124 1.65 -18.80 3.11
N LYS A 125 1.72 -20.10 3.39
CA LYS A 125 1.94 -20.69 4.74
C LYS A 125 0.82 -20.45 5.78
N ALA A 126 -0.37 -20.06 5.36
CA ALA A 126 -1.52 -19.94 6.24
C ALA A 126 -2.73 -20.71 5.69
N PRO A 127 -3.68 -21.15 6.52
CA PRO A 127 -4.90 -21.78 6.04
C PRO A 127 -5.74 -20.78 5.24
N SER A 128 -6.44 -21.29 4.22
CA SER A 128 -7.38 -20.48 3.46
C SER A 128 -8.53 -19.96 4.33
N ARG A 129 -8.95 -18.72 4.11
CA ARG A 129 -10.06 -18.08 4.83
C ARG A 129 -11.18 -17.74 3.85
N THR A 130 -12.41 -18.12 4.21
CA THR A 130 -13.61 -17.70 3.50
C THR A 130 -14.24 -16.55 4.25
N CYS A 131 -14.39 -15.41 3.59
CA CYS A 131 -14.89 -14.17 4.17
C CYS A 131 -16.18 -13.76 3.45
N ARG A 132 -17.18 -13.26 4.18
CA ARG A 132 -18.46 -12.81 3.63
C ARG A 132 -18.78 -11.41 4.09
N ARG A 133 -19.46 -10.66 3.23
CA ARG A 133 -20.11 -9.37 3.56
C ARG A 133 -21.63 -9.52 3.55
N ASP A 134 -22.29 -8.69 4.30
CA ASP A 134 -23.76 -8.58 4.34
C ASP A 134 -24.35 -7.97 3.06
#